data_7793a3fda5631327f211a4e44644f6d6
#
_entry.id   7793a3fda5631327f211a4e44644f6d6
#
_cell.length_a   1.000
_cell.length_b   1.000
_cell.length_c   1.000
_cell.angle_alpha   90.00
_cell.angle_beta   90.00
_cell.angle_gamma   90.00
#
_symmetry.space_group_name_H-M   'P 1'
#
loop_
_entity.id
_entity.type
_entity.pdbx_description
1 polymer ?
#
loop_
_entity_poly.entity_id
_entity_poly.type
_entity_poly.pdbx_seq_one_letter_code
_entity_poly.pdbx_strand_id
1 'polypeptide(L)'
;MKRQLVIFDLDGTLLNTVADIAAATNHALRTLGYPTHSEGAIQGFVGNGVSKLLERSLPEDSRTEENVSLLRAHFTEYYDMHNADLSTPYPGIQELLRSLHEAGVLLAVASNKYQSATEKLVAHYFPGIDFVCVLGQRPDVPVKPSPHIVHEIMDKAKVAGEYILYVGDSGVDMQTAQNAHVDAVGVSWGFRPRAELQSFSPLGIIDRAEELMHYVQ
;
A
#
# COMPACT_ATOMS: atom_id res chain seq x y z
N MET A 1 -15.22 19.45 7.97
CA MET A 1 -16.01 18.34 8.59
C MET A 1 -15.02 17.41 9.28
N LYS A 2 -15.18 17.08 10.54
CA LYS A 2 -14.21 16.28 11.30
C LYS A 2 -14.19 14.83 10.79
N ARG A 3 -13.03 14.31 10.41
CA ARG A 3 -12.88 12.91 9.98
C ARG A 3 -12.95 11.97 11.17
N GLN A 4 -13.61 10.84 10.98
CA GLN A 4 -13.78 9.80 12.00
C GLN A 4 -12.91 8.57 11.72
N LEU A 5 -12.53 8.36 10.44
CA LEU A 5 -11.72 7.25 9.98
C LEU A 5 -10.70 7.72 8.95
N VAL A 6 -9.46 7.30 9.11
CA VAL A 6 -8.41 7.43 8.10
C VAL A 6 -8.00 6.04 7.61
N ILE A 7 -8.07 5.84 6.29
CA ILE A 7 -7.66 4.60 5.62
C ILE A 7 -6.33 4.88 4.93
N PHE A 8 -5.31 4.12 5.25
CA PHE A 8 -3.98 4.24 4.66
C PHE A 8 -3.67 3.10 3.69
N ASP A 9 -3.03 3.40 2.57
CA ASP A 9 -2.21 2.38 1.89
C ASP A 9 -0.97 2.06 2.72
N LEU A 10 -0.29 0.96 2.40
CA LEU A 10 0.90 0.49 3.12
C LEU A 10 2.19 0.83 2.38
N ASP A 11 2.40 0.19 1.21
CA ASP A 11 3.65 0.27 0.44
C ASP A 11 3.77 1.63 -0.25
N GLY A 12 4.75 2.44 0.12
CA GLY A 12 4.92 3.80 -0.41
C GLY A 12 4.14 4.88 0.38
N THR A 13 3.29 4.49 1.31
CA THR A 13 2.49 5.42 2.14
C THR A 13 2.92 5.37 3.61
N LEU A 14 2.71 4.26 4.30
CA LEU A 14 3.15 4.09 5.68
C LEU A 14 4.60 3.59 5.75
N LEU A 15 4.97 2.67 4.85
CA LEU A 15 6.27 2.01 4.82
C LEU A 15 6.97 2.19 3.47
N ASN A 16 8.27 2.45 3.54
CA ASN A 16 9.16 2.28 2.39
C ASN A 16 9.60 0.81 2.33
N THR A 17 8.95 0.03 1.50
CA THR A 17 9.15 -1.41 1.37
C THR A 17 9.89 -1.81 0.09
N VAL A 18 10.29 -0.85 -0.72
CA VAL A 18 10.81 -1.11 -2.07
C VAL A 18 12.07 -1.97 -2.07
N ALA A 19 12.97 -1.78 -1.09
CA ALA A 19 14.24 -2.50 -1.01
C ALA A 19 14.03 -4.01 -0.78
N ASP A 20 13.14 -4.40 0.15
CA ASP A 20 12.83 -5.81 0.40
C ASP A 20 12.04 -6.43 -0.76
N ILE A 21 11.11 -5.68 -1.36
CA ILE A 21 10.39 -6.13 -2.58
C ILE A 21 11.39 -6.37 -3.71
N ALA A 22 12.36 -5.48 -3.91
CA ALA A 22 13.39 -5.61 -4.94
C ALA A 22 14.33 -6.80 -4.66
N ALA A 23 14.74 -6.99 -3.41
CA ALA A 23 15.56 -8.13 -2.99
C ALA A 23 14.87 -9.46 -3.29
N ALA A 24 13.59 -9.59 -2.89
CA ALA A 24 12.80 -10.81 -3.12
C ALA A 24 12.51 -11.06 -4.61
N THR A 25 12.14 -10.01 -5.36
CA THR A 25 11.93 -10.12 -6.80
C THR A 25 13.20 -10.58 -7.51
N ASN A 26 14.33 -9.95 -7.21
CA ASN A 26 15.61 -10.30 -7.81
C ASN A 26 16.15 -11.66 -7.35
N HIS A 27 15.83 -12.09 -6.13
CA HIS A 27 16.10 -13.46 -5.67
C HIS A 27 15.36 -14.47 -6.55
N ALA A 28 14.05 -14.30 -6.70
CA ALA A 28 13.22 -15.19 -7.51
C ALA A 28 13.65 -15.23 -8.99
N LEU A 29 13.95 -14.05 -9.57
CA LEU A 29 14.45 -13.96 -10.96
C LEU A 29 15.76 -14.72 -11.14
N ARG A 30 16.75 -14.53 -10.25
CA ARG A 30 18.03 -15.26 -10.29
C ARG A 30 17.83 -16.77 -10.17
N THR A 31 16.95 -17.21 -9.28
CA THR A 31 16.66 -18.64 -9.07
C THR A 31 16.14 -19.29 -10.35
N LEU A 32 15.36 -18.57 -11.15
CA LEU A 32 14.81 -19.06 -12.41
C LEU A 32 15.65 -18.69 -13.65
N GLY A 33 16.83 -18.09 -13.47
CA GLY A 33 17.73 -17.72 -14.57
C GLY A 33 17.31 -16.50 -15.38
N TYR A 34 16.41 -15.65 -14.86
CA TYR A 34 15.99 -14.40 -15.51
C TYR A 34 16.88 -13.22 -15.12
N PRO A 35 16.95 -12.18 -15.98
CA PRO A 35 17.64 -10.93 -15.67
C PRO A 35 17.03 -10.23 -14.45
N THR A 36 17.87 -9.61 -13.62
CA THR A 36 17.45 -8.80 -12.46
C THR A 36 17.21 -7.34 -12.83
N HIS A 37 16.54 -6.61 -11.96
CA HIS A 37 16.22 -5.20 -12.14
C HIS A 37 16.83 -4.33 -11.03
N SER A 38 17.03 -3.04 -11.34
CA SER A 38 17.33 -2.04 -10.31
C SER A 38 16.13 -1.83 -9.38
N GLU A 39 16.39 -1.35 -8.18
CA GLU A 39 15.33 -1.00 -7.21
C GLU A 39 14.33 0.01 -7.81
N GLY A 40 14.82 1.05 -8.51
CA GLY A 40 13.95 2.02 -9.17
C GLY A 40 13.06 1.43 -10.26
N ALA A 41 13.51 0.40 -11.00
CA ALA A 41 12.66 -0.31 -11.94
C ALA A 41 11.56 -1.12 -11.22
N ILE A 42 11.95 -1.83 -10.15
CA ILE A 42 10.99 -2.59 -9.31
C ILE A 42 9.95 -1.64 -8.69
N GLN A 43 10.37 -0.48 -8.18
CA GLN A 43 9.46 0.55 -7.67
C GLN A 43 8.38 0.91 -8.69
N GLY A 44 8.76 1.03 -9.97
CA GLY A 44 7.81 1.28 -11.06
C GLY A 44 6.79 0.14 -11.27
N PHE A 45 7.11 -1.08 -10.91
CA PHE A 45 6.24 -2.26 -11.08
C PHE A 45 5.25 -2.46 -9.93
N VAL A 46 5.54 -1.93 -8.73
CA VAL A 46 4.69 -2.05 -7.52
C VAL A 46 3.36 -1.30 -7.69
N GLY A 47 2.32 -1.71 -6.95
CA GLY A 47 1.04 -1.01 -6.79
C GLY A 47 -0.20 -1.81 -7.22
N ASN A 48 -0.08 -2.75 -8.16
CA ASN A 48 -1.20 -3.54 -8.66
C ASN A 48 -1.22 -5.01 -8.15
N GLY A 49 -0.60 -5.26 -7.01
CA GLY A 49 -0.47 -6.58 -6.41
C GLY A 49 0.73 -7.39 -6.94
N VAL A 50 1.05 -8.47 -6.21
CA VAL A 50 2.26 -9.26 -6.45
C VAL A 50 2.30 -9.91 -7.83
N SER A 51 1.18 -10.40 -8.36
CA SER A 51 1.14 -11.04 -9.68
C SER A 51 1.53 -10.07 -10.80
N LYS A 52 1.05 -8.82 -10.73
CA LYS A 52 1.40 -7.79 -11.73
C LYS A 52 2.84 -7.29 -11.59
N LEU A 53 3.35 -7.19 -10.36
CA LEU A 53 4.77 -6.92 -10.10
C LEU A 53 5.65 -7.96 -10.80
N LEU A 54 5.38 -9.24 -10.59
CA LEU A 54 6.19 -10.34 -11.11
C LEU A 54 6.04 -10.51 -12.63
N GLU A 55 4.82 -10.35 -13.17
CA GLU A 55 4.58 -10.31 -14.61
C GLU A 55 5.43 -9.23 -15.30
N ARG A 56 5.45 -8.00 -14.73
CA ARG A 56 6.24 -6.88 -15.25
C ARG A 56 7.75 -7.11 -15.12
N SER A 57 8.17 -7.92 -14.16
CA SER A 57 9.57 -8.24 -13.91
C SER A 57 10.13 -9.29 -14.89
N LEU A 58 9.26 -10.05 -15.54
CA LEU A 58 9.69 -11.02 -16.57
C LEU A 58 9.92 -10.35 -17.93
N PRO A 59 10.88 -10.86 -18.74
CA PRO A 59 10.97 -10.52 -20.16
C PRO A 59 9.63 -10.76 -20.88
N GLU A 60 9.30 -9.94 -21.87
CA GLU A 60 7.99 -10.00 -22.55
C GLU A 60 7.62 -11.41 -23.04
N ASP A 61 8.56 -12.08 -23.69
CA ASP A 61 8.37 -13.44 -24.23
C ASP A 61 8.19 -14.52 -23.15
N SER A 62 8.46 -14.18 -21.88
CA SER A 62 8.38 -15.08 -20.73
C SER A 62 7.18 -14.81 -19.82
N ARG A 63 6.30 -13.87 -20.13
CA ARG A 63 5.14 -13.47 -19.31
C ARG A 63 3.96 -14.44 -19.44
N THR A 64 4.20 -15.71 -19.18
CA THR A 64 3.16 -16.75 -19.12
C THR A 64 2.63 -16.90 -17.69
N GLU A 65 1.40 -17.41 -17.53
CA GLU A 65 0.83 -17.71 -16.21
C GLU A 65 1.70 -18.69 -15.42
N GLU A 66 2.27 -19.68 -16.09
CA GLU A 66 3.18 -20.66 -15.49
C GLU A 66 4.43 -20.01 -14.92
N ASN A 67 5.12 -19.18 -15.71
CA ASN A 67 6.33 -18.49 -15.27
C ASN A 67 6.04 -17.49 -14.14
N VAL A 68 4.93 -16.75 -14.21
CA VAL A 68 4.50 -15.84 -13.12
C VAL A 68 4.20 -16.63 -11.85
N SER A 69 3.58 -17.82 -11.96
CA SER A 69 3.29 -18.67 -10.81
C SER A 69 4.55 -19.21 -10.16
N LEU A 70 5.51 -19.70 -10.96
CA LEU A 70 6.81 -20.16 -10.48
C LEU A 70 7.61 -19.03 -9.81
N LEU A 71 7.66 -17.86 -10.47
CA LEU A 71 8.33 -16.69 -9.92
C LEU A 71 7.70 -16.27 -8.58
N ARG A 72 6.35 -16.32 -8.48
CA ARG A 72 5.60 -16.00 -7.28
C ARG A 72 5.93 -16.96 -6.12
N ALA A 73 6.08 -18.25 -6.39
CA ALA A 73 6.46 -19.22 -5.36
C ALA A 73 7.81 -18.84 -4.72
N HIS A 74 8.85 -18.61 -5.53
CA HIS A 74 10.17 -18.21 -5.02
C HIS A 74 10.18 -16.83 -4.39
N PHE A 75 9.42 -15.87 -4.95
CA PHE A 75 9.24 -14.55 -4.35
C PHE A 75 8.63 -14.67 -2.95
N THR A 76 7.52 -15.39 -2.82
CA THR A 76 6.78 -15.48 -1.55
C THR A 76 7.62 -16.19 -0.48
N GLU A 77 8.27 -17.30 -0.84
CA GLU A 77 9.16 -18.03 0.06
C GLU A 77 10.26 -17.13 0.66
N TYR A 78 10.92 -16.34 -0.19
CA TYR A 78 11.95 -15.41 0.27
C TYR A 78 11.36 -14.21 1.02
N TYR A 79 10.32 -13.58 0.47
CA TYR A 79 9.74 -12.35 1.03
C TYR A 79 9.12 -12.57 2.41
N ASP A 80 8.51 -13.74 2.66
CA ASP A 80 7.91 -14.05 3.96
C ASP A 80 8.95 -14.11 5.09
N MET A 81 10.21 -14.39 4.77
CA MET A 81 11.32 -14.41 5.73
C MET A 81 12.05 -13.06 5.82
N HIS A 82 12.04 -12.24 4.74
CA HIS A 82 12.89 -11.08 4.58
C HIS A 82 12.12 -9.77 4.30
N ASN A 83 10.84 -9.68 4.61
CA ASN A 83 10.01 -8.52 4.28
C ASN A 83 10.18 -7.30 5.20
N ALA A 84 11.00 -7.43 6.24
CA ALA A 84 11.27 -6.38 7.22
C ALA A 84 12.77 -6.17 7.47
N ASP A 85 13.64 -6.65 6.58
CA ASP A 85 15.10 -6.53 6.73
C ASP A 85 15.58 -5.10 6.39
N LEU A 86 14.99 -4.48 5.36
CA LEU A 86 15.35 -3.16 4.83
C LEU A 86 14.18 -2.17 4.82
N SER A 87 12.95 -2.66 5.01
CA SER A 87 11.75 -1.82 5.07
C SER A 87 11.79 -0.90 6.29
N THR A 88 11.24 0.31 6.15
CA THR A 88 11.17 1.27 7.27
C THR A 88 9.90 2.11 7.18
N PRO A 89 9.34 2.56 8.31
CA PRO A 89 8.32 3.61 8.29
C PRO A 89 8.86 4.91 7.67
N TYR A 90 8.04 5.60 6.92
CA TYR A 90 8.42 6.96 6.48
C TYR A 90 8.53 7.92 7.67
N PRO A 91 9.35 8.98 7.56
CA PRO A 91 9.52 9.97 8.63
C PRO A 91 8.19 10.54 9.12
N GLY A 92 7.98 10.57 10.43
CA GLY A 92 6.79 11.14 11.08
C GLY A 92 5.55 10.25 11.09
N ILE A 93 5.56 9.10 10.41
CA ILE A 93 4.37 8.21 10.33
C ILE A 93 3.99 7.66 11.71
N GLN A 94 4.96 7.21 12.51
CA GLN A 94 4.65 6.66 13.83
C GLN A 94 4.03 7.70 14.76
N GLU A 95 4.54 8.93 14.72
CA GLU A 95 4.00 10.06 15.47
C GLU A 95 2.61 10.45 15.00
N LEU A 96 2.40 10.48 13.68
CA LEU A 96 1.10 10.75 13.08
C LEU A 96 0.05 9.73 13.52
N LEU A 97 0.34 8.43 13.43
CA LEU A 97 -0.59 7.38 13.82
C LEU A 97 -0.98 7.48 15.31
N ARG A 98 0.00 7.75 16.18
CA ARG A 98 -0.29 8.00 17.61
C ARG A 98 -1.18 9.24 17.81
N SER A 99 -0.87 10.35 17.15
CA SER A 99 -1.66 11.58 17.26
C SER A 99 -3.10 11.41 16.78
N LEU A 100 -3.31 10.66 15.70
CA LEU A 100 -4.65 10.34 15.19
C LEU A 100 -5.40 9.43 16.17
N HIS A 101 -4.74 8.41 16.70
CA HIS A 101 -5.32 7.50 17.70
C HIS A 101 -5.72 8.24 18.97
N GLU A 102 -4.85 9.11 19.52
CA GLU A 102 -5.12 9.95 20.70
C GLU A 102 -6.25 10.96 20.45
N ALA A 103 -6.41 11.43 19.21
CA ALA A 103 -7.53 12.28 18.80
C ALA A 103 -8.87 11.52 18.64
N GLY A 104 -8.87 10.19 18.85
CA GLY A 104 -10.04 9.34 18.73
C GLY A 104 -10.44 9.05 17.28
N VAL A 105 -9.52 9.21 16.33
CA VAL A 105 -9.73 8.88 14.93
C VAL A 105 -9.46 7.40 14.72
N LEU A 106 -10.39 6.68 14.10
CA LEU A 106 -10.23 5.29 13.72
C LEU A 106 -9.20 5.16 12.60
N LEU A 107 -8.39 4.11 12.63
CA LEU A 107 -7.35 3.86 11.65
C LEU A 107 -7.60 2.52 10.95
N ALA A 108 -7.34 2.45 9.65
CA ALA A 108 -7.39 1.21 8.89
C ALA A 108 -6.30 1.18 7.81
N VAL A 109 -5.94 -0.02 7.37
CA VAL A 109 -5.01 -0.23 6.26
C VAL A 109 -5.72 -0.93 5.11
N ALA A 110 -5.52 -0.43 3.87
CA ALA A 110 -6.05 -0.98 2.62
C ALA A 110 -4.92 -1.13 1.59
N SER A 111 -4.40 -2.34 1.39
CA SER A 111 -3.25 -2.58 0.52
C SER A 111 -3.51 -3.62 -0.56
N ASN A 112 -2.85 -3.48 -1.72
CA ASN A 112 -2.76 -4.53 -2.75
C ASN A 112 -1.67 -5.57 -2.47
N LYS A 113 -0.92 -5.41 -1.38
CA LYS A 113 -0.04 -6.45 -0.85
C LYS A 113 -0.87 -7.61 -0.29
N TYR A 114 -0.41 -8.86 -0.42
CA TYR A 114 -1.17 -10.02 0.10
C TYR A 114 -1.36 -9.97 1.62
N GLN A 115 -2.49 -10.47 2.09
CA GLN A 115 -3.01 -10.28 3.46
C GLN A 115 -1.99 -10.60 4.55
N SER A 116 -1.36 -11.77 4.50
CA SER A 116 -0.43 -12.20 5.57
C SER A 116 0.80 -11.29 5.71
N ALA A 117 1.35 -10.80 4.59
CA ALA A 117 2.46 -9.86 4.64
C ALA A 117 2.01 -8.47 5.12
N THR A 118 0.80 -8.03 4.73
CA THR A 118 0.23 -6.76 5.20
C THR A 118 0.08 -6.77 6.72
N GLU A 119 -0.55 -7.81 7.28
CA GLU A 119 -0.74 -7.96 8.74
C GLU A 119 0.59 -8.04 9.48
N LYS A 120 1.54 -8.85 8.98
CA LYS A 120 2.86 -9.02 9.60
C LYS A 120 3.63 -7.71 9.68
N LEU A 121 3.66 -6.92 8.60
CA LEU A 121 4.37 -5.65 8.56
C LEU A 121 3.72 -4.60 9.45
N VAL A 122 2.39 -4.49 9.44
CA VAL A 122 1.67 -3.55 10.32
C VAL A 122 1.91 -3.90 11.79
N ALA A 123 1.81 -5.17 12.17
CA ALA A 123 2.07 -5.61 13.54
C ALA A 123 3.54 -5.37 13.97
N HIS A 124 4.49 -5.52 13.04
CA HIS A 124 5.91 -5.30 13.32
C HIS A 124 6.26 -3.82 13.52
N TYR A 125 5.78 -2.95 12.61
CA TYR A 125 6.22 -1.54 12.60
C TYR A 125 5.35 -0.61 13.44
N PHE A 126 4.11 -0.99 13.72
CA PHE A 126 3.14 -0.16 14.45
C PHE A 126 2.55 -0.88 15.68
N PRO A 127 3.40 -1.46 16.56
CA PRO A 127 2.91 -2.11 17.77
C PRO A 127 2.24 -1.07 18.67
N GLY A 128 1.06 -1.42 19.22
CA GLY A 128 0.30 -0.54 20.10
C GLY A 128 -0.58 0.49 19.39
N ILE A 129 -0.66 0.46 18.06
CA ILE A 129 -1.66 1.22 17.30
C ILE A 129 -2.84 0.29 17.01
N ASP A 130 -4.04 0.69 17.46
CA ASP A 130 -5.27 -0.06 17.22
C ASP A 130 -5.85 0.31 15.85
N PHE A 131 -5.68 -0.59 14.88
CA PHE A 131 -6.36 -0.50 13.59
C PHE A 131 -7.70 -1.24 13.65
N VAL A 132 -8.78 -0.59 13.20
CA VAL A 132 -10.11 -1.22 13.06
C VAL A 132 -10.01 -2.49 12.20
N CYS A 133 -9.21 -2.42 11.14
CA CYS A 133 -8.82 -3.57 10.36
C CYS A 133 -7.58 -3.27 9.50
N VAL A 134 -6.87 -4.33 9.18
CA VAL A 134 -5.71 -4.32 8.27
C VAL A 134 -6.05 -5.27 7.13
N LEU A 135 -6.33 -4.70 5.95
CA LEU A 135 -6.77 -5.48 4.79
C LEU A 135 -5.72 -5.43 3.68
N GLY A 136 -5.34 -6.62 3.24
CA GLY A 136 -4.52 -6.87 2.06
C GLY A 136 -5.28 -7.60 0.97
N GLN A 137 -4.58 -7.98 -0.10
CA GLN A 137 -5.11 -8.81 -1.18
C GLN A 137 -5.43 -10.21 -0.66
N ARG A 138 -6.62 -10.70 -0.98
CA ARG A 138 -7.13 -12.04 -0.66
C ARG A 138 -7.64 -12.73 -1.94
N PRO A 139 -7.66 -14.06 -1.99
CA PRO A 139 -8.30 -14.79 -3.10
C PRO A 139 -9.75 -14.33 -3.30
N ASP A 140 -10.16 -14.24 -4.56
CA ASP A 140 -11.55 -13.94 -4.97
C ASP A 140 -12.08 -12.56 -4.53
N VAL A 141 -11.24 -11.70 -3.96
CA VAL A 141 -11.57 -10.33 -3.60
C VAL A 141 -10.94 -9.36 -4.61
N PRO A 142 -11.72 -8.45 -5.22
CA PRO A 142 -11.20 -7.47 -6.16
C PRO A 142 -10.16 -6.55 -5.50
N VAL A 143 -9.00 -6.37 -6.17
CA VAL A 143 -7.93 -5.48 -5.72
C VAL A 143 -8.25 -4.01 -6.05
N LYS A 144 -7.57 -3.08 -5.38
CA LYS A 144 -7.57 -1.65 -5.77
C LYS A 144 -7.20 -1.52 -7.26
N PRO A 145 -7.89 -0.68 -8.06
CA PRO A 145 -8.77 0.42 -7.67
C PRO A 145 -10.25 0.03 -7.45
N SER A 146 -10.61 -1.26 -7.29
CA SER A 146 -11.96 -1.61 -6.85
C SER A 146 -12.25 -0.98 -5.48
N PRO A 147 -13.45 -0.38 -5.26
CA PRO A 147 -13.81 0.20 -3.98
C PRO A 147 -14.12 -0.84 -2.90
N HIS A 148 -14.11 -2.12 -3.23
CA HIS A 148 -14.54 -3.21 -2.35
C HIS A 148 -13.83 -3.18 -0.98
N ILE A 149 -12.52 -3.00 -0.98
CA ILE A 149 -11.72 -2.95 0.26
C ILE A 149 -12.13 -1.77 1.16
N VAL A 150 -12.47 -0.62 0.57
CA VAL A 150 -12.93 0.56 1.32
C VAL A 150 -14.32 0.31 1.89
N HIS A 151 -15.24 -0.27 1.11
CA HIS A 151 -16.59 -0.60 1.59
C HIS A 151 -16.55 -1.61 2.74
N GLU A 152 -15.68 -2.62 2.67
CA GLU A 152 -15.47 -3.57 3.78
C GLU A 152 -14.97 -2.87 5.05
N ILE A 153 -14.05 -1.90 4.90
CA ILE A 153 -13.55 -1.10 6.03
C ILE A 153 -14.70 -0.23 6.62
N MET A 154 -15.49 0.41 5.75
CA MET A 154 -16.66 1.20 6.17
C MET A 154 -17.63 0.36 7.00
N ASP A 155 -17.93 -0.85 6.53
CA ASP A 155 -18.84 -1.77 7.23
C ASP A 155 -18.30 -2.20 8.59
N LYS A 156 -17.00 -2.45 8.71
CA LYS A 156 -16.36 -2.81 9.98
C LYS A 156 -16.27 -1.63 10.95
N ALA A 157 -15.90 -0.46 10.45
CA ALA A 157 -15.77 0.77 11.25
C ALA A 157 -17.11 1.40 11.61
N LYS A 158 -18.19 1.09 10.88
CA LYS A 158 -19.51 1.76 11.00
C LYS A 158 -19.44 3.28 10.79
N VAL A 159 -18.60 3.71 9.83
CA VAL A 159 -18.38 5.11 9.48
C VAL A 159 -18.87 5.38 8.06
N ALA A 160 -19.66 6.43 7.87
CA ALA A 160 -20.14 6.85 6.55
C ALA A 160 -19.03 7.52 5.73
N GLY A 161 -19.08 7.40 4.41
CA GLY A 161 -18.03 7.83 3.48
C GLY A 161 -17.60 9.29 3.64
N GLU A 162 -18.53 10.19 3.94
CA GLU A 162 -18.27 11.62 4.15
C GLU A 162 -17.34 11.93 5.34
N TYR A 163 -17.21 11.00 6.30
CA TYR A 163 -16.31 11.12 7.46
C TYR A 163 -15.00 10.37 7.27
N ILE A 164 -14.74 9.82 6.08
CA ILE A 164 -13.55 9.05 5.78
C ILE A 164 -12.54 9.89 5.00
N LEU A 165 -11.27 9.68 5.29
CA LEU A 165 -10.16 10.18 4.51
C LEU A 165 -9.30 9.00 4.07
N TYR A 166 -9.07 8.87 2.76
CA TYR A 166 -8.15 7.89 2.19
C TYR A 166 -6.77 8.53 1.97
N VAL A 167 -5.70 7.85 2.32
CA VAL A 167 -4.33 8.35 2.18
C VAL A 167 -3.50 7.33 1.39
N GLY A 168 -2.88 7.79 0.30
CA GLY A 168 -2.08 6.92 -0.56
C GLY A 168 -1.10 7.68 -1.44
N ASP A 169 -0.16 6.95 -2.04
CA ASP A 169 0.95 7.52 -2.82
C ASP A 169 0.81 7.30 -4.34
N SER A 170 -0.27 6.70 -4.81
CA SER A 170 -0.42 6.29 -6.21
C SER A 170 -1.76 6.67 -6.82
N GLY A 171 -1.81 6.69 -8.15
CA GLY A 171 -3.07 6.84 -8.90
C GLY A 171 -4.08 5.73 -8.60
N VAL A 172 -3.59 4.53 -8.25
CA VAL A 172 -4.46 3.42 -7.82
C VAL A 172 -5.22 3.77 -6.53
N ASP A 173 -4.56 4.44 -5.58
CA ASP A 173 -5.18 4.89 -4.32
C ASP A 173 -6.21 5.97 -4.56
N MET A 174 -5.83 6.99 -5.35
CA MET A 174 -6.73 8.08 -5.70
C MET A 174 -7.97 7.57 -6.41
N GLN A 175 -7.79 6.65 -7.36
CA GLN A 175 -8.91 6.03 -8.07
C GLN A 175 -9.78 5.15 -7.15
N THR A 176 -9.16 4.47 -6.18
CA THR A 176 -9.89 3.66 -5.18
C THR A 176 -10.80 4.55 -4.34
N ALA A 177 -10.29 5.68 -3.86
CA ALA A 177 -11.06 6.64 -3.09
C ALA A 177 -12.21 7.24 -3.91
N GLN A 178 -11.96 7.64 -5.17
CA GLN A 178 -13.00 8.13 -6.07
C GLN A 178 -14.09 7.09 -6.32
N ASN A 179 -13.71 5.84 -6.59
CA ASN A 179 -14.65 4.74 -6.82
C ASN A 179 -15.49 4.42 -5.57
N ALA A 180 -14.93 4.63 -4.38
CA ALA A 180 -15.60 4.46 -3.10
C ALA A 180 -16.39 5.70 -2.64
N HIS A 181 -16.33 6.81 -3.38
CA HIS A 181 -16.94 8.10 -3.02
C HIS A 181 -16.46 8.62 -1.64
N VAL A 182 -15.16 8.49 -1.35
CA VAL A 182 -14.52 9.06 -0.17
C VAL A 182 -13.44 10.07 -0.58
N ASP A 183 -13.17 11.02 0.30
CA ASP A 183 -12.12 12.01 0.08
C ASP A 183 -10.73 11.38 0.16
N ALA A 184 -9.77 11.92 -0.62
CA ALA A 184 -8.39 11.45 -0.63
C ALA A 184 -7.37 12.57 -0.44
N VAL A 185 -6.27 12.22 0.22
CA VAL A 185 -5.03 13.00 0.29
C VAL A 185 -3.91 12.14 -0.29
N GLY A 186 -3.16 12.72 -1.22
CA GLY A 186 -1.95 12.10 -1.76
C GLY A 186 -0.73 12.36 -0.88
N VAL A 187 0.23 11.44 -0.86
CA VAL A 187 1.53 11.66 -0.22
C VAL A 187 2.63 11.67 -1.27
N SER A 188 3.54 12.66 -1.21
CA SER A 188 4.55 12.88 -2.25
C SER A 188 5.85 12.11 -2.02
N TRP A 189 6.04 11.51 -0.86
CA TRP A 189 7.25 10.74 -0.51
C TRP A 189 7.25 9.31 -1.02
N GLY A 190 6.13 8.84 -1.61
CA GLY A 190 5.94 7.46 -2.02
C GLY A 190 6.57 7.09 -3.36
N PHE A 191 6.02 6.07 -4.00
CA PHE A 191 6.59 5.45 -5.20
C PHE A 191 6.21 6.17 -6.50
N ARG A 192 5.18 7.03 -6.49
CA ARG A 192 4.68 7.70 -7.69
C ARG A 192 4.97 9.20 -7.68
N PRO A 193 5.18 9.79 -8.86
CA PRO A 193 5.44 11.22 -8.95
C PRO A 193 4.19 12.03 -8.60
N ARG A 194 4.39 13.18 -7.96
CA ARG A 194 3.32 14.12 -7.57
C ARG A 194 2.33 14.42 -8.72
N ALA A 195 2.83 14.51 -9.97
CA ALA A 195 2.00 14.78 -11.14
C ALA A 195 0.94 13.70 -11.40
N GLU A 196 1.24 12.43 -11.09
CA GLU A 196 0.26 11.34 -11.18
C GLU A 196 -0.89 11.58 -10.19
N LEU A 197 -0.56 11.87 -8.93
CA LEU A 197 -1.55 12.15 -7.90
C LEU A 197 -2.42 13.37 -8.25
N GLN A 198 -1.80 14.44 -8.75
CA GLN A 198 -2.51 15.68 -9.15
C GLN A 198 -3.56 15.43 -10.23
N SER A 199 -3.34 14.47 -11.14
CA SER A 199 -4.29 14.16 -12.21
C SER A 199 -5.65 13.64 -11.71
N PHE A 200 -5.72 13.17 -10.46
CA PHE A 200 -6.94 12.71 -9.81
C PHE A 200 -7.64 13.77 -8.95
N SER A 201 -7.05 14.97 -8.82
CA SER A 201 -7.63 16.09 -8.04
C SER A 201 -7.98 15.71 -6.60
N PRO A 202 -7.04 15.14 -5.80
CA PRO A 202 -7.29 14.86 -4.38
C PRO A 202 -7.55 16.17 -3.61
N LEU A 203 -8.03 16.08 -2.36
CA LEU A 203 -8.18 17.26 -1.47
C LEU A 203 -6.87 18.02 -1.28
N GLY A 204 -5.75 17.31 -1.33
CA GLY A 204 -4.42 17.87 -1.26
C GLY A 204 -3.35 16.80 -1.46
N ILE A 205 -2.10 17.26 -1.60
CA ILE A 205 -0.93 16.39 -1.64
C ILE A 205 0.04 16.95 -0.60
N ILE A 206 0.38 16.13 0.38
CA ILE A 206 1.25 16.50 1.49
C ILE A 206 2.68 15.99 1.27
N ASP A 207 3.64 16.74 1.79
CA ASP A 207 5.07 16.44 1.69
C ASP A 207 5.65 15.89 3.01
N ARG A 208 4.91 16.04 4.13
CA ARG A 208 5.27 15.56 5.46
C ARG A 208 4.05 14.98 6.18
N ALA A 209 4.29 13.95 6.99
CA ALA A 209 3.22 13.20 7.66
C ALA A 209 2.32 14.09 8.55
N GLU A 210 2.92 15.02 9.31
CA GLU A 210 2.18 15.88 10.21
C GLU A 210 1.15 16.80 9.52
N GLU A 211 1.32 17.07 8.23
CA GLU A 211 0.38 17.90 7.45
C GLU A 211 -1.00 17.25 7.32
N LEU A 212 -1.08 15.93 7.49
CA LEU A 212 -2.36 15.21 7.42
C LEU A 212 -3.35 15.68 8.49
N MET A 213 -2.87 16.15 9.63
CA MET A 213 -3.72 16.64 10.71
C MET A 213 -4.63 17.80 10.29
N HIS A 214 -4.24 18.61 9.29
CA HIS A 214 -5.07 19.69 8.75
C HIS A 214 -6.33 19.19 8.01
N TYR A 215 -6.31 17.95 7.54
CA TYR A 215 -7.42 17.35 6.78
C TYR A 215 -8.35 16.52 7.68
N VAL A 216 -7.98 16.29 8.93
CA VAL A 216 -8.72 15.43 9.86
C VAL A 216 -9.61 16.24 10.82
N GLN A 217 -9.25 17.49 11.09
CA GLN A 217 -9.95 18.39 12.02
C GLN A 217 -11.29 18.91 11.51
#